data_5ee7586f79c97f17b8de75847a444f84
#
_entry.id   5ee7586f79c97f17b8de75847a444f84
#
_cell.length_a   1.000
_cell.length_b   1.000
_cell.length_c   1.000
_cell.angle_alpha   90.00
_cell.angle_beta   90.00
_cell.angle_gamma   90.00
#
_symmetry.space_group_name_H-M   'P 1'
#
loop_
_entity.id
_entity.type
_entity.pdbx_description
1 polymer ?
#
loop_
_entity_poly.entity_id
_entity_poly.type
_entity_poly.pdbx_seq_one_letter_code
_entity_poly.pdbx_strand_id
1 'polypeptide(L)'
;MRVHQPLTIPLLTFVCVFVVHNFIRIYTAALPTHREVKLAIERQTQTEPKYFFEPGGSLELDHYDVRYFSGVVNPEEKLKSLQLLIRSYLTVFQKYKIETWIAHGTLLGWWWNGKILPWDWDLDTQVSISTLKWLATNLNMTIHDFRFIENVNDHETRQYLLDVNPYTKERSRGNGNNVIDARWIDTKNGLFIDITGLSEIKPGVLSCKNDHHYRVQDLYPLRDSIFEGVRAKIPYKFETILTEEYSKRALITTVYEGHHWAPEQREWVKDPARVM
;
A
#
# COMPACT_ATOMS: atom_id res chain seq x y z
N MET A 1 -6.40 -60.49 67.20
CA MET A 1 -6.47 -60.27 65.71
C MET A 1 -6.39 -58.75 65.45
N ARG A 2 -5.25 -58.26 64.94
CA ARG A 2 -5.08 -56.89 64.53
C ARG A 2 -5.25 -56.85 63.00
N VAL A 3 -6.28 -56.13 62.55
CA VAL A 3 -6.55 -55.95 61.16
C VAL A 3 -5.70 -54.76 60.68
N HIS A 4 -4.77 -54.98 59.75
CA HIS A 4 -4.07 -53.89 59.05
C HIS A 4 -5.01 -53.26 57.99
N GLN A 5 -5.28 -51.97 58.10
CA GLN A 5 -5.86 -51.18 57.06
C GLN A 5 -4.78 -50.67 56.08
N PRO A 6 -4.98 -50.76 54.78
CA PRO A 6 -4.05 -50.16 53.81
C PRO A 6 -4.21 -48.65 53.77
N LEU A 7 -3.08 -47.91 53.79
CA LEU A 7 -3.03 -46.48 53.51
C LEU A 7 -3.41 -46.23 52.05
N THR A 8 -4.58 -45.68 51.82
CA THR A 8 -4.94 -45.09 50.52
C THR A 8 -4.38 -43.66 50.48
N ILE A 9 -3.30 -43.48 49.72
CA ILE A 9 -2.80 -42.14 49.37
C ILE A 9 -3.85 -41.53 48.43
N PRO A 10 -4.44 -40.37 48.73
CA PRO A 10 -5.55 -39.82 47.92
C PRO A 10 -5.06 -39.40 46.54
N LEU A 11 -5.79 -39.85 45.54
CA LEU A 11 -5.63 -39.54 44.11
C LEU A 11 -5.52 -38.02 43.85
N LEU A 12 -5.99 -37.20 44.78
CA LEU A 12 -5.96 -35.71 44.69
C LEU A 12 -4.56 -35.13 44.71
N THR A 13 -3.59 -35.75 45.42
CA THR A 13 -2.21 -35.26 45.47
C THR A 13 -1.46 -35.46 44.18
N PHE A 14 -1.76 -36.55 43.45
CA PHE A 14 -1.16 -36.80 42.12
C PHE A 14 -1.66 -35.84 41.05
N VAL A 15 -2.95 -35.48 41.06
CA VAL A 15 -3.53 -34.53 40.11
C VAL A 15 -2.98 -33.11 40.34
N CYS A 16 -2.84 -32.67 41.59
CA CYS A 16 -2.28 -31.34 41.89
C CYS A 16 -0.80 -31.23 41.48
N VAL A 17 0.02 -32.26 41.68
CA VAL A 17 1.44 -32.24 41.25
C VAL A 17 1.56 -32.24 39.75
N PHE A 18 0.68 -32.95 39.03
CA PHE A 18 0.69 -33.00 37.57
C PHE A 18 0.25 -31.67 36.94
N VAL A 19 -0.77 -31.02 37.52
CA VAL A 19 -1.24 -29.71 37.07
C VAL A 19 -0.20 -28.62 37.33
N VAL A 20 0.40 -28.59 38.52
CA VAL A 20 1.46 -27.64 38.86
C VAL A 20 2.71 -27.85 38.01
N HIS A 21 3.12 -29.12 37.76
CA HIS A 21 4.27 -29.41 36.90
C HIS A 21 4.04 -29.00 35.46
N ASN A 22 2.85 -29.21 34.89
CA ASN A 22 2.51 -28.74 33.55
C ASN A 22 2.35 -27.21 33.47
N PHE A 23 1.83 -26.57 34.52
CA PHE A 23 1.76 -25.10 34.56
C PHE A 23 3.18 -24.49 34.62
N ILE A 24 4.09 -25.03 35.42
CA ILE A 24 5.49 -24.58 35.49
C ILE A 24 6.17 -24.81 34.13
N ARG A 25 5.92 -25.95 33.47
CA ARG A 25 6.49 -26.25 32.15
C ARG A 25 5.99 -25.33 31.04
N ILE A 26 4.71 -24.90 31.08
CA ILE A 26 4.14 -23.92 30.14
C ILE A 26 4.71 -22.52 30.42
N TYR A 27 4.88 -22.13 31.68
CA TYR A 27 5.44 -20.82 32.03
C TYR A 27 6.96 -20.74 31.81
N THR A 28 7.72 -21.81 32.02
CA THR A 28 9.18 -21.82 31.78
C THR A 28 9.54 -21.98 30.31
N ALA A 29 8.63 -22.53 29.46
CA ALA A 29 8.83 -22.59 28.01
C ALA A 29 8.51 -21.27 27.27
N ALA A 30 7.94 -20.27 27.95
CA ALA A 30 7.42 -19.05 27.34
C ALA A 30 8.32 -17.80 27.50
N LEU A 31 9.37 -17.88 28.33
CA LEU A 31 10.27 -16.74 28.48
C LEU A 31 11.49 -16.92 27.57
N PRO A 32 11.69 -16.00 26.59
CA PRO A 32 12.86 -16.04 25.72
C PRO A 32 14.13 -15.90 26.57
N THR A 33 15.17 -16.66 26.26
CA THR A 33 16.46 -16.56 26.92
C THR A 33 17.07 -15.19 26.73
N HIS A 34 17.94 -14.75 27.65
CA HIS A 34 18.66 -13.47 27.52
C HIS A 34 19.38 -13.35 26.16
N ARG A 35 19.82 -14.46 25.58
CA ARG A 35 20.44 -14.52 24.24
C ARG A 35 19.42 -14.29 23.14
N GLU A 36 18.21 -14.86 23.25
CA GLU A 36 17.13 -14.64 22.27
C GLU A 36 16.59 -13.22 22.32
N VAL A 37 16.44 -12.65 23.52
CA VAL A 37 16.10 -11.25 23.72
C VAL A 37 17.19 -10.33 23.14
N LYS A 38 18.47 -10.63 23.40
CA LYS A 38 19.60 -9.88 22.85
C LYS A 38 19.64 -9.96 21.31
N LEU A 39 19.45 -11.16 20.74
CA LEU A 39 19.37 -11.35 19.29
C LEU A 39 18.14 -10.68 18.66
N ALA A 40 17.01 -10.65 19.38
CA ALA A 40 15.82 -9.92 18.93
C ALA A 40 16.05 -8.40 18.97
N ILE A 41 16.71 -7.89 20.02
CA ILE A 41 17.11 -6.48 20.12
C ILE A 41 18.15 -6.15 19.04
N GLU A 42 19.15 -7.00 18.82
CA GLU A 42 20.16 -6.80 17.76
C GLU A 42 19.53 -6.87 16.35
N ARG A 43 18.52 -7.72 16.12
CA ARG A 43 17.73 -7.73 14.88
C ARG A 43 16.87 -6.48 14.73
N GLN A 44 16.30 -5.95 15.82
CA GLN A 44 15.56 -4.69 15.82
C GLN A 44 16.45 -3.45 15.60
N THR A 45 17.74 -3.53 15.96
CA THR A 45 18.70 -2.42 15.76
C THR A 45 19.39 -2.46 14.41
N GLN A 46 19.30 -3.54 13.66
CA GLN A 46 19.70 -3.59 12.27
C GLN A 46 18.55 -2.98 11.44
N THR A 47 18.46 -1.66 11.44
CA THR A 47 17.49 -0.92 10.61
C THR A 47 17.83 -1.18 9.16
N GLU A 48 16.90 -1.81 8.44
CA GLU A 48 17.02 -1.97 6.99
C GLU A 48 17.21 -0.60 6.36
N PRO A 49 18.23 -0.40 5.50
CA PRO A 49 18.43 0.88 4.85
C PRO A 49 17.21 1.21 3.98
N LYS A 50 16.91 2.48 3.88
CA LYS A 50 15.86 2.98 2.97
C LYS A 50 16.22 2.56 1.55
N TYR A 51 15.23 2.07 0.79
CA TYR A 51 15.45 1.62 -0.59
C TYR A 51 15.06 2.68 -1.62
N PHE A 52 13.85 3.22 -1.53
CA PHE A 52 13.40 4.31 -2.40
C PHE A 52 13.79 5.65 -1.80
N PHE A 53 14.43 6.49 -2.60
CA PHE A 53 14.86 7.82 -2.18
C PHE A 53 14.18 8.89 -3.03
N GLU A 54 13.71 9.92 -2.36
CA GLU A 54 13.16 11.14 -2.92
C GLU A 54 14.14 12.32 -2.66
N PRO A 55 14.12 13.40 -3.49
CA PRO A 55 14.91 14.61 -3.21
C PRO A 55 14.62 15.20 -1.83
N GLY A 56 13.36 15.13 -1.37
CA GLY A 56 12.93 15.63 -0.07
C GLY A 56 12.90 17.16 0.03
N GLY A 57 12.35 17.65 1.14
CA GLY A 57 12.33 19.09 1.43
C GLY A 57 11.03 19.81 1.09
N SER A 58 10.15 19.24 0.29
CA SER A 58 8.78 19.72 0.09
C SER A 58 7.87 18.58 -0.30
N LEU A 59 6.55 18.78 -0.15
CA LEU A 59 5.55 17.80 -0.58
C LEU A 59 5.74 17.39 -2.06
N GLU A 60 6.06 18.33 -2.93
CA GLU A 60 6.29 18.07 -4.35
C GLU A 60 7.53 17.20 -4.57
N LEU A 61 8.62 17.49 -3.88
CA LEU A 61 9.90 16.77 -4.02
C LEU A 61 9.84 15.34 -3.47
N ASP A 62 8.92 15.07 -2.55
CA ASP A 62 8.71 13.73 -1.99
C ASP A 62 8.02 12.76 -2.98
N HIS A 63 7.58 13.28 -4.17
CA HIS A 63 6.94 12.47 -5.21
C HIS A 63 7.81 12.23 -6.44
N TYR A 64 9.14 12.39 -6.30
CA TYR A 64 10.10 12.08 -7.36
C TYR A 64 11.13 11.05 -6.90
N ASP A 65 11.43 10.09 -7.76
CA ASP A 65 12.56 9.17 -7.56
C ASP A 65 13.86 9.89 -7.93
N VAL A 66 14.84 9.91 -7.01
CA VAL A 66 16.09 10.67 -7.19
C VAL A 66 16.89 10.23 -8.42
N ARG A 67 16.74 8.97 -8.87
CA ARG A 67 17.47 8.42 -10.01
C ARG A 67 17.11 9.07 -11.34
N TYR A 68 15.88 9.56 -11.43
CA TYR A 68 15.30 10.15 -12.65
C TYR A 68 14.85 11.59 -12.47
N PHE A 69 15.03 12.15 -11.28
CA PHE A 69 14.64 13.53 -11.00
C PHE A 69 15.53 14.53 -11.77
N SER A 70 14.93 15.35 -12.59
CA SER A 70 15.59 16.41 -13.37
C SER A 70 15.09 17.82 -13.04
N GLY A 71 14.25 17.95 -12.02
CA GLY A 71 13.61 19.18 -11.59
C GLY A 71 12.10 19.02 -11.45
N VAL A 72 11.47 19.88 -10.66
CA VAL A 72 10.01 19.90 -10.50
C VAL A 72 9.38 20.31 -11.83
N VAL A 73 8.48 19.47 -12.35
CA VAL A 73 7.74 19.79 -13.58
C VAL A 73 6.67 20.85 -13.32
N ASN A 74 6.31 21.63 -14.33
CA ASN A 74 5.22 22.57 -14.21
C ASN A 74 3.85 21.88 -14.06
N PRO A 75 2.79 22.57 -13.62
CA PRO A 75 1.49 21.94 -13.32
C PRO A 75 0.85 21.20 -14.51
N GLU A 76 1.02 21.67 -15.74
CA GLU A 76 0.50 21.01 -16.92
C GLU A 76 1.23 19.69 -17.22
N GLU A 77 2.57 19.72 -17.18
CA GLU A 77 3.38 18.52 -17.36
C GLU A 77 3.18 17.54 -16.18
N LYS A 78 2.96 18.02 -14.94
CA LYS A 78 2.59 17.20 -13.80
C LYS A 78 1.36 16.37 -14.11
N LEU A 79 0.26 17.03 -14.46
CA LEU A 79 -1.01 16.36 -14.74
C LEU A 79 -0.87 15.35 -15.87
N LYS A 80 -0.24 15.77 -16.98
CA LYS A 80 0.03 14.87 -18.12
C LYS A 80 0.86 13.66 -17.71
N SER A 81 1.91 13.87 -16.92
CA SER A 81 2.78 12.77 -16.45
C SER A 81 2.04 11.80 -15.55
N LEU A 82 1.27 12.28 -14.58
CA LEU A 82 0.47 11.43 -13.69
C LEU A 82 -0.60 10.64 -14.46
N GLN A 83 -1.25 11.26 -15.43
CA GLN A 83 -2.21 10.58 -16.30
C GLN A 83 -1.54 9.46 -17.11
N LEU A 84 -0.40 9.73 -17.72
CA LEU A 84 0.34 8.72 -18.48
C LEU A 84 0.90 7.61 -17.59
N LEU A 85 1.35 7.95 -16.37
CA LEU A 85 1.77 6.96 -15.35
C LEU A 85 0.65 5.96 -15.06
N ILE A 86 -0.52 6.45 -14.63
CA ILE A 86 -1.60 5.54 -14.23
C ILE A 86 -2.18 4.77 -15.43
N ARG A 87 -2.32 5.41 -16.58
CA ARG A 87 -2.78 4.75 -17.82
C ARG A 87 -1.81 3.65 -18.25
N SER A 88 -0.50 3.90 -18.23
CA SER A 88 0.52 2.90 -18.57
C SER A 88 0.49 1.73 -17.60
N TYR A 89 0.50 2.01 -16.30
CA TYR A 89 0.43 1.00 -15.25
C TYR A 89 -0.78 0.06 -15.42
N LEU A 90 -1.97 0.63 -15.43
CA LEU A 90 -3.20 -0.15 -15.52
C LEU A 90 -3.28 -0.95 -16.82
N THR A 91 -2.84 -0.37 -17.95
CA THR A 91 -2.84 -1.06 -19.25
C THR A 91 -1.85 -2.21 -19.29
N VAL A 92 -0.63 -2.01 -18.77
CA VAL A 92 0.40 -3.04 -18.72
C VAL A 92 -0.01 -4.18 -17.79
N PHE A 93 -0.52 -3.85 -16.59
CA PHE A 93 -1.00 -4.86 -15.64
C PHE A 93 -2.17 -5.66 -16.22
N GLN A 94 -3.11 -5.01 -16.90
CA GLN A 94 -4.19 -5.71 -17.60
C GLN A 94 -3.66 -6.64 -18.71
N LYS A 95 -2.72 -6.19 -19.52
CA LYS A 95 -2.10 -6.99 -20.59
C LYS A 95 -1.46 -8.27 -20.05
N TYR A 96 -0.78 -8.18 -18.91
CA TYR A 96 -0.16 -9.32 -18.24
C TYR A 96 -1.13 -10.10 -17.33
N LYS A 97 -2.41 -9.67 -17.24
CA LYS A 97 -3.42 -10.25 -16.36
C LYS A 97 -3.02 -10.21 -14.87
N ILE A 98 -2.32 -9.17 -14.48
CA ILE A 98 -1.89 -8.92 -13.10
C ILE A 98 -3.01 -8.18 -12.38
N GLU A 99 -3.49 -8.76 -11.27
CA GLU A 99 -4.51 -8.13 -10.45
C GLU A 99 -3.92 -7.00 -9.62
N THR A 100 -4.52 -5.82 -9.76
CA THR A 100 -4.22 -4.61 -9.00
C THR A 100 -5.49 -3.77 -8.88
N TRP A 101 -5.53 -2.86 -7.92
CA TRP A 101 -6.60 -1.88 -7.77
C TRP A 101 -6.05 -0.53 -7.31
N ILE A 102 -6.77 0.54 -7.61
CA ILE A 102 -6.45 1.89 -7.15
C ILE A 102 -6.86 2.06 -5.68
N ALA A 103 -6.07 2.81 -4.92
CA ALA A 103 -6.22 2.96 -3.48
C ALA A 103 -6.07 4.43 -3.04
N HIS A 104 -6.36 4.72 -1.79
CA HIS A 104 -6.09 5.99 -1.12
C HIS A 104 -6.58 7.22 -1.91
N GLY A 105 -5.76 8.26 -2.07
CA GLY A 105 -6.09 9.48 -2.83
C GLY A 105 -6.53 9.20 -4.26
N THR A 106 -5.90 8.24 -4.91
CA THR A 106 -6.26 7.79 -6.27
C THR A 106 -7.70 7.21 -6.31
N LEU A 107 -8.10 6.44 -5.30
CA LEU A 107 -9.47 5.93 -5.18
C LEU A 107 -10.47 7.06 -4.86
N LEU A 108 -10.07 8.06 -4.07
CA LEU A 108 -10.90 9.23 -3.79
C LEU A 108 -11.16 10.05 -5.06
N GLY A 109 -10.13 10.25 -5.91
CA GLY A 109 -10.27 10.89 -7.21
C GLY A 109 -11.23 10.13 -8.14
N TRP A 110 -11.11 8.79 -8.16
CA TRP A 110 -12.04 7.95 -8.88
C TRP A 110 -13.50 8.15 -8.40
N TRP A 111 -13.69 8.22 -7.09
CA TRP A 111 -15.03 8.40 -6.51
C TRP A 111 -15.69 9.70 -6.98
N TRP A 112 -14.95 10.79 -7.06
CA TRP A 112 -15.47 12.09 -7.50
C TRP A 112 -15.87 12.09 -8.98
N ASN A 113 -14.97 11.75 -9.87
CA ASN A 113 -15.24 11.82 -11.31
C ASN A 113 -14.44 10.84 -12.18
N GLY A 114 -13.75 9.89 -11.58
CA GLY A 114 -12.91 8.94 -12.33
C GLY A 114 -11.59 9.53 -12.82
N LYS A 115 -11.13 10.63 -12.21
CA LYS A 115 -9.89 11.33 -12.56
C LYS A 115 -9.01 11.56 -11.35
N ILE A 116 -7.76 11.91 -11.59
CA ILE A 116 -6.80 12.36 -10.58
C ILE A 116 -7.31 13.67 -9.97
N LEU A 117 -7.22 13.82 -8.65
CA LEU A 117 -7.55 15.08 -7.98
C LEU A 117 -6.51 16.16 -8.37
N PRO A 118 -6.93 17.39 -8.72
CA PRO A 118 -6.01 18.38 -9.31
C PRO A 118 -4.89 18.84 -8.37
N TRP A 119 -5.07 18.71 -7.06
CA TRP A 119 -4.05 19.02 -6.05
C TRP A 119 -3.14 17.84 -5.72
N ASP A 120 -3.48 16.64 -6.19
CA ASP A 120 -2.75 15.43 -5.87
C ASP A 120 -1.41 15.36 -6.62
N TRP A 121 -0.40 14.84 -5.94
CA TRP A 121 0.94 14.63 -6.48
C TRP A 121 1.30 13.16 -6.56
N ASP A 122 0.58 12.30 -5.85
CA ASP A 122 0.85 10.88 -5.80
C ASP A 122 -0.24 10.03 -6.44
N LEU A 123 0.13 8.82 -6.72
CA LEU A 123 -0.75 7.78 -7.20
C LEU A 123 -0.47 6.52 -6.41
N ASP A 124 -1.52 5.97 -5.82
CA ASP A 124 -1.44 4.77 -5.02
C ASP A 124 -2.19 3.60 -5.66
N THR A 125 -1.55 2.47 -5.67
CA THR A 125 -2.17 1.21 -6.07
C THR A 125 -1.83 0.10 -5.08
N GLN A 126 -2.66 -0.92 -5.06
CA GLN A 126 -2.44 -2.07 -4.21
C GLN A 126 -2.49 -3.37 -5.00
N VAL A 127 -1.77 -4.37 -4.49
CA VAL A 127 -1.75 -5.73 -5.01
C VAL A 127 -1.83 -6.73 -3.85
N SER A 128 -2.23 -7.97 -4.13
CA SER A 128 -2.08 -9.03 -3.13
C SER A 128 -0.61 -9.37 -2.89
N ILE A 129 -0.30 -9.93 -1.72
CA ILE A 129 1.07 -10.40 -1.44
C ILE A 129 1.55 -11.46 -2.43
N SER A 130 0.67 -12.28 -2.96
CA SER A 130 1.00 -13.25 -4.01
C SER A 130 1.38 -12.56 -5.31
N THR A 131 0.64 -11.54 -5.72
CA THR A 131 0.96 -10.70 -6.88
C THR A 131 2.30 -9.99 -6.68
N LEU A 132 2.53 -9.39 -5.51
CA LEU A 132 3.80 -8.71 -5.22
C LEU A 132 5.01 -9.65 -5.32
N LYS A 133 4.90 -10.86 -4.78
CA LYS A 133 5.96 -11.88 -4.90
C LYS A 133 6.20 -12.29 -6.36
N TRP A 134 5.14 -12.37 -7.14
CA TRP A 134 5.25 -12.68 -8.57
C TRP A 134 5.94 -11.54 -9.33
N LEU A 135 5.58 -10.28 -9.05
CA LEU A 135 6.24 -9.09 -9.62
C LEU A 135 7.73 -9.07 -9.28
N ALA A 136 8.08 -9.32 -8.01
CA ALA A 136 9.48 -9.37 -7.56
C ALA A 136 10.32 -10.43 -8.31
N THR A 137 9.70 -11.54 -8.68
CA THR A 137 10.40 -12.64 -9.35
C THR A 137 10.48 -12.46 -10.86
N ASN A 138 9.44 -11.91 -11.48
CA ASN A 138 9.27 -11.98 -12.94
C ASN A 138 9.43 -10.62 -13.65
N LEU A 139 9.14 -9.50 -12.97
CA LEU A 139 9.12 -8.18 -13.60
C LEU A 139 9.95 -7.13 -12.87
N ASN A 140 10.65 -7.48 -11.80
CA ASN A 140 11.51 -6.52 -11.10
C ASN A 140 12.60 -5.97 -12.04
N MET A 141 12.84 -4.66 -11.97
CA MET A 141 13.81 -3.93 -12.80
C MET A 141 13.55 -4.04 -14.31
N THR A 142 12.29 -4.20 -14.72
CA THR A 142 11.92 -4.19 -16.14
C THR A 142 11.44 -2.82 -16.59
N ILE A 143 11.82 -2.43 -17.80
CA ILE A 143 11.38 -1.19 -18.45
C ILE A 143 10.28 -1.51 -19.45
N HIS A 144 9.23 -0.70 -19.43
CA HIS A 144 8.05 -0.83 -20.27
C HIS A 144 7.86 0.42 -21.11
N ASP A 145 7.90 0.25 -22.44
CA ASP A 145 7.55 1.31 -23.36
C ASP A 145 6.03 1.46 -23.45
N PHE A 146 5.56 2.69 -23.29
CA PHE A 146 4.14 3.00 -23.40
C PHE A 146 3.91 4.18 -24.33
N ARG A 147 3.02 3.96 -25.29
CA ARG A 147 2.57 4.99 -26.24
C ARG A 147 1.07 5.14 -26.09
N PHE A 148 0.65 6.31 -25.67
CA PHE A 148 -0.76 6.68 -25.65
C PHE A 148 -1.05 7.62 -26.81
N ILE A 149 -1.94 7.22 -27.69
CA ILE A 149 -2.30 7.99 -28.89
C ILE A 149 -3.60 8.73 -28.58
N GLU A 150 -3.49 9.97 -28.16
CA GLU A 150 -4.65 10.88 -28.06
C GLU A 150 -4.98 11.53 -29.39
N ASN A 151 -3.95 11.86 -30.18
CA ASN A 151 -4.05 12.47 -31.49
C ASN A 151 -3.09 11.81 -32.49
N VAL A 152 -3.41 11.85 -33.75
CA VAL A 152 -2.63 11.25 -34.86
C VAL A 152 -1.18 11.76 -34.93
N ASN A 153 -0.92 12.92 -34.34
CA ASN A 153 0.40 13.57 -34.31
C ASN A 153 1.15 13.39 -32.98
N ASP A 154 0.59 12.72 -31.98
CA ASP A 154 1.28 12.47 -30.71
C ASP A 154 2.13 11.21 -30.82
N HIS A 155 3.44 11.42 -30.96
CA HIS A 155 4.44 10.35 -31.13
C HIS A 155 5.28 10.14 -29.89
N GLU A 156 4.91 10.74 -28.75
CA GLU A 156 5.70 10.57 -27.51
C GLU A 156 5.57 9.15 -26.98
N THR A 157 6.69 8.44 -26.90
CA THR A 157 6.80 7.16 -26.19
C THR A 157 7.49 7.44 -24.87
N ARG A 158 6.87 7.04 -23.78
CA ARG A 158 7.49 7.11 -22.43
C ARG A 158 7.90 5.74 -21.97
N GLN A 159 8.93 5.71 -21.15
CA GLN A 159 9.46 4.51 -20.52
C GLN A 159 9.18 4.53 -19.03
N TYR A 160 8.71 3.39 -18.54
CA TYR A 160 8.40 3.21 -17.13
C TYR A 160 9.17 2.03 -16.57
N LEU A 161 9.80 2.24 -15.42
CA LEU A 161 10.50 1.20 -14.67
C LEU A 161 9.56 0.62 -13.61
N LEU A 162 9.40 -0.70 -13.61
CA LEU A 162 8.87 -1.40 -12.44
C LEU A 162 10.02 -1.78 -11.52
N ASP A 163 10.03 -1.24 -10.31
CA ASP A 163 11.06 -1.50 -9.31
C ASP A 163 10.42 -2.03 -8.03
N VAL A 164 10.82 -3.23 -7.61
CA VAL A 164 10.30 -3.91 -6.42
C VAL A 164 11.31 -3.86 -5.30
N ASN A 165 10.91 -3.30 -4.17
CA ASN A 165 11.73 -3.18 -2.97
C ASN A 165 12.21 -4.56 -2.50
N PRO A 166 13.52 -4.80 -2.29
CA PRO A 166 14.04 -6.09 -1.84
C PRO A 166 13.54 -6.51 -0.45
N TYR A 167 13.04 -5.56 0.35
CA TYR A 167 12.51 -5.80 1.70
C TYR A 167 11.01 -6.15 1.73
N THR A 168 10.44 -6.58 0.59
CA THR A 168 9.03 -7.01 0.50
C THR A 168 8.68 -8.24 1.34
N LYS A 169 9.66 -9.03 1.76
CA LYS A 169 9.46 -10.20 2.64
C LYS A 169 9.10 -9.80 4.07
N GLU A 170 9.67 -8.71 4.56
CA GLU A 170 9.28 -8.13 5.84
C GLU A 170 7.92 -7.45 5.69
N ARG A 171 6.95 -7.82 6.52
CA ARG A 171 5.59 -7.29 6.42
C ARG A 171 5.20 -6.39 7.58
N SER A 172 6.11 -6.16 8.52
CA SER A 172 5.94 -5.12 9.55
C SER A 172 6.34 -3.75 8.99
N ARG A 173 5.87 -2.69 9.65
CA ARG A 173 6.25 -1.32 9.35
C ARG A 173 7.76 -1.07 9.56
N GLY A 174 8.36 -1.82 10.49
CA GLY A 174 9.75 -1.62 10.89
C GLY A 174 10.01 -0.18 11.35
N ASN A 175 11.08 0.42 10.81
CA ASN A 175 11.43 1.84 11.06
C ASN A 175 10.70 2.83 10.14
N GLY A 176 9.79 2.36 9.27
CA GLY A 176 9.05 3.17 8.31
C GLY A 176 9.76 3.43 6.98
N ASN A 177 11.04 3.08 6.85
CA ASN A 177 11.84 3.38 5.65
C ASN A 177 11.41 2.61 4.39
N ASN A 178 10.81 1.42 4.56
CA ASN A 178 10.50 0.49 3.48
C ASN A 178 9.02 0.10 3.46
N VAL A 179 8.12 1.05 3.76
CA VAL A 179 6.67 0.82 3.75
C VAL A 179 6.11 0.62 2.34
N ILE A 180 6.75 1.22 1.34
CA ILE A 180 6.41 1.04 -0.07
C ILE A 180 7.08 -0.22 -0.61
N ASP A 181 6.28 -1.09 -1.21
CA ASP A 181 6.72 -2.40 -1.68
C ASP A 181 7.25 -2.40 -3.12
N ALA A 182 6.74 -1.52 -3.97
CA ALA A 182 7.24 -1.34 -5.33
C ALA A 182 6.86 0.04 -5.86
N ARG A 183 7.52 0.46 -6.94
CA ARG A 183 7.20 1.68 -7.69
C ARG A 183 7.09 1.42 -9.18
N TRP A 184 6.18 2.12 -9.82
CA TRP A 184 6.12 2.30 -11.26
C TRP A 184 6.57 3.72 -11.57
N ILE A 185 7.77 3.87 -12.16
CA ILE A 185 8.50 5.13 -12.20
C ILE A 185 8.60 5.63 -13.65
N ASP A 186 8.22 6.88 -13.88
CA ASP A 186 8.47 7.57 -15.14
C ASP A 186 9.96 7.92 -15.25
N THR A 187 10.67 7.26 -16.15
CA THR A 187 12.13 7.46 -16.32
C THR A 187 12.47 8.81 -16.94
N LYS A 188 11.50 9.57 -17.44
CA LYS A 188 11.71 10.89 -18.01
C LYS A 188 11.88 11.99 -16.94
N ASN A 189 11.11 11.91 -15.85
CA ASN A 189 11.07 12.97 -14.85
C ASN A 189 11.13 12.49 -13.39
N GLY A 190 10.98 11.20 -13.15
CA GLY A 190 11.06 10.60 -11.82
C GLY A 190 9.74 10.53 -11.06
N LEU A 191 8.61 11.03 -11.57
CA LEU A 191 7.31 10.81 -10.95
C LEU A 191 6.98 9.32 -10.90
N PHE A 192 6.23 8.87 -9.89
CA PHE A 192 5.99 7.44 -9.69
C PHE A 192 4.57 7.14 -9.18
N ILE A 193 4.20 5.87 -9.25
CA ILE A 193 3.08 5.26 -8.53
C ILE A 193 3.66 4.43 -7.41
N ASP A 194 3.18 4.62 -6.19
CA ASP A 194 3.48 3.73 -5.08
C ASP A 194 2.58 2.48 -5.13
N ILE A 195 3.21 1.32 -4.97
CA ILE A 195 2.54 0.02 -4.99
C ILE A 195 2.73 -0.64 -3.63
N THR A 196 1.63 -0.89 -2.91
CA THR A 196 1.66 -1.59 -1.63
C THR A 196 1.05 -2.97 -1.72
N GLY A 197 1.72 -3.95 -1.11
CA GLY A 197 1.25 -5.34 -1.04
C GLY A 197 0.41 -5.58 0.20
N LEU A 198 -0.75 -6.22 0.04
CA LEU A 198 -1.59 -6.62 1.17
C LEU A 198 -1.33 -8.06 1.57
N SER A 199 -1.05 -8.28 2.85
CA SER A 199 -0.90 -9.61 3.45
C SER A 199 -1.92 -9.84 4.55
N GLU A 200 -2.35 -11.08 4.71
CA GLU A 200 -3.25 -11.44 5.81
C GLU A 200 -2.48 -11.45 7.14
N ILE A 201 -2.97 -10.67 8.11
CA ILE A 201 -2.38 -10.56 9.46
C ILE A 201 -3.16 -11.36 10.48
N LYS A 202 -4.43 -11.64 10.23
CA LYS A 202 -5.32 -12.55 10.95
C LYS A 202 -6.46 -12.95 10.02
N PRO A 203 -7.17 -14.06 10.29
CA PRO A 203 -8.24 -14.56 9.41
C PRO A 203 -9.22 -13.46 8.98
N GLY A 204 -9.31 -13.21 7.68
CA GLY A 204 -10.21 -12.23 7.07
C GLY A 204 -9.76 -10.76 7.17
N VAL A 205 -8.54 -10.46 7.64
CA VAL A 205 -8.00 -9.10 7.71
C VAL A 205 -6.66 -9.00 7.00
N LEU A 206 -6.64 -8.14 6.00
CA LEU A 206 -5.45 -7.79 5.22
C LEU A 206 -4.83 -6.48 5.72
N SER A 207 -3.51 -6.35 5.60
CA SER A 207 -2.79 -5.11 5.93
C SER A 207 -1.61 -4.88 5.00
N CYS A 208 -1.29 -3.62 4.73
CA CYS A 208 -0.01 -3.20 4.16
C CYS A 208 0.97 -2.81 5.27
N LYS A 209 2.24 -2.58 4.92
CA LYS A 209 3.28 -2.14 5.89
C LYS A 209 3.04 -0.72 6.45
N ASN A 210 2.17 0.06 5.80
CA ASN A 210 1.83 1.41 6.24
C ASN A 210 0.59 1.45 7.16
N ASP A 211 0.28 0.32 7.83
CA ASP A 211 -0.76 0.18 8.85
C ASP A 211 -2.21 0.42 8.37
N HIS A 212 -2.46 0.38 7.05
CA HIS A 212 -3.83 0.31 6.53
C HIS A 212 -4.35 -1.12 6.65
N HIS A 213 -5.55 -1.26 7.22
CA HIS A 213 -6.17 -2.54 7.49
C HIS A 213 -7.51 -2.66 6.75
N TYR A 214 -7.73 -3.81 6.10
CA TYR A 214 -8.94 -4.05 5.31
C TYR A 214 -9.55 -5.41 5.66
N ARG A 215 -10.86 -5.48 5.77
CA ARG A 215 -11.55 -6.77 5.79
C ARG A 215 -11.59 -7.31 4.36
N VAL A 216 -11.28 -8.60 4.18
CA VAL A 216 -11.33 -9.27 2.87
C VAL A 216 -12.66 -9.01 2.15
N GLN A 217 -13.80 -9.08 2.86
CA GLN A 217 -15.12 -8.83 2.32
C GLN A 217 -15.40 -7.37 1.90
N ASP A 218 -14.56 -6.41 2.30
CA ASP A 218 -14.67 -5.01 1.91
C ASP A 218 -13.83 -4.72 0.65
N LEU A 219 -12.77 -5.48 0.46
CA LEU A 219 -11.95 -5.43 -0.76
C LEU A 219 -12.55 -6.28 -1.88
N TYR A 220 -12.91 -7.52 -1.59
CA TYR A 220 -13.29 -8.51 -2.61
C TYR A 220 -14.79 -8.86 -2.62
N PRO A 221 -15.33 -9.21 -3.82
CA PRO A 221 -14.66 -9.21 -5.12
C PRO A 221 -14.37 -7.78 -5.61
N LEU A 222 -13.19 -7.54 -6.19
CA LEU A 222 -12.90 -6.25 -6.81
C LEU A 222 -13.91 -5.97 -7.93
N ARG A 223 -14.29 -4.70 -8.07
CA ARG A 223 -15.21 -4.25 -9.13
C ARG A 223 -14.42 -3.69 -10.31
N ASP A 224 -14.88 -4.00 -11.53
CA ASP A 224 -14.38 -3.35 -12.73
C ASP A 224 -14.91 -1.94 -12.84
N SER A 225 -14.04 -1.00 -13.24
CA SER A 225 -14.36 0.40 -13.41
C SER A 225 -13.45 1.05 -14.46
N ILE A 226 -13.53 2.38 -14.57
CA ILE A 226 -12.68 3.19 -15.45
C ILE A 226 -12.06 4.29 -14.59
N PHE A 227 -10.76 4.52 -14.77
CA PHE A 227 -10.01 5.62 -14.19
C PHE A 227 -9.08 6.23 -15.22
N GLU A 228 -9.08 7.55 -15.36
CA GLU A 228 -8.33 8.27 -16.40
C GLU A 228 -8.54 7.69 -17.81
N GLY A 229 -9.75 7.22 -18.12
CA GLY A 229 -10.13 6.69 -19.43
C GLY A 229 -9.68 5.25 -19.71
N VAL A 230 -9.01 4.56 -18.76
CA VAL A 230 -8.59 3.17 -18.90
C VAL A 230 -9.27 2.27 -17.87
N ARG A 231 -9.30 0.96 -18.14
CA ARG A 231 -9.88 0.00 -17.19
C ARG A 231 -9.09 -0.02 -15.91
N ALA A 232 -9.80 0.04 -14.79
CA ALA A 232 -9.27 -0.07 -13.44
C ALA A 232 -10.11 -1.03 -12.60
N LYS A 233 -9.56 -1.49 -11.50
CA LYS A 233 -10.32 -2.18 -10.45
C LYS A 233 -10.35 -1.33 -9.20
N ILE A 234 -11.47 -1.45 -8.47
CA ILE A 234 -11.71 -0.77 -7.20
C ILE A 234 -12.18 -1.77 -6.15
N PRO A 235 -12.00 -1.48 -4.86
CA PRO A 235 -12.53 -2.28 -3.76
C PRO A 235 -14.06 -2.46 -3.82
N TYR A 236 -14.56 -3.57 -3.31
CA TYR A 236 -16.01 -3.86 -3.30
C TYR A 236 -16.81 -2.81 -2.53
N LYS A 237 -16.35 -2.47 -1.32
CA LYS A 237 -16.98 -1.44 -0.46
C LYS A 237 -16.13 -0.18 -0.40
N PHE A 238 -15.85 0.40 -1.54
CA PHE A 238 -15.01 1.60 -1.68
C PHE A 238 -15.46 2.76 -0.78
N GLU A 239 -16.78 3.00 -0.61
CA GLU A 239 -17.28 4.07 0.27
C GLU A 239 -16.90 3.85 1.73
N THR A 240 -16.98 2.60 2.21
CA THR A 240 -16.57 2.24 3.58
C THR A 240 -15.08 2.52 3.77
N ILE A 241 -14.24 2.06 2.83
CA ILE A 241 -12.79 2.25 2.88
C ILE A 241 -12.46 3.75 2.85
N LEU A 242 -13.01 4.51 1.91
CA LEU A 242 -12.77 5.95 1.81
C LEU A 242 -13.26 6.71 3.06
N THR A 243 -14.37 6.27 3.66
CA THR A 243 -14.89 6.87 4.90
C THR A 243 -13.97 6.57 6.09
N GLU A 244 -13.41 5.38 6.17
CA GLU A 244 -12.47 5.00 7.22
C GLU A 244 -11.12 5.74 7.08
N GLU A 245 -10.61 5.95 5.85
CA GLU A 245 -9.35 6.62 5.59
C GLU A 245 -9.43 8.16 5.66
N TYR A 246 -10.45 8.76 5.05
CA TYR A 246 -10.56 10.22 4.85
C TYR A 246 -11.72 10.87 5.58
N SER A 247 -12.50 10.11 6.32
CA SER A 247 -13.80 10.49 6.87
C SER A 247 -14.86 10.76 5.80
N LYS A 248 -16.14 10.72 6.21
CA LYS A 248 -17.27 11.03 5.32
C LYS A 248 -17.21 12.45 4.72
N ARG A 249 -16.49 13.38 5.36
CA ARG A 249 -16.34 14.76 4.86
C ARG A 249 -15.66 14.80 3.51
N ALA A 250 -14.65 13.97 3.26
CA ALA A 250 -13.94 13.94 1.97
C ALA A 250 -14.86 13.58 0.79
N LEU A 251 -15.95 12.87 1.05
CA LEU A 251 -16.93 12.46 0.03
C LEU A 251 -18.00 13.54 -0.28
N ILE A 252 -18.09 14.59 0.52
CA ILE A 252 -19.17 15.60 0.39
C ILE A 252 -18.65 17.05 0.37
N THR A 253 -17.39 17.28 0.71
CA THR A 253 -16.80 18.63 0.72
C THR A 253 -16.53 19.09 -0.70
N THR A 254 -17.18 20.18 -1.11
CA THR A 254 -17.13 20.71 -2.48
C THR A 254 -16.14 21.87 -2.66
N VAL A 255 -15.36 22.20 -1.63
CA VAL A 255 -14.30 23.23 -1.70
C VAL A 255 -13.07 22.69 -0.96
N TYR A 256 -11.94 22.53 -1.67
CA TYR A 256 -10.71 21.99 -1.10
C TYR A 256 -9.49 22.44 -1.93
N GLU A 257 -8.37 22.75 -1.25
CA GLU A 257 -7.07 23.09 -1.87
C GLU A 257 -7.18 24.12 -3.02
N GLY A 258 -7.98 25.19 -2.79
CA GLY A 258 -8.17 26.27 -3.78
C GLY A 258 -8.94 25.84 -5.02
N HIS A 259 -9.75 24.81 -4.91
CA HIS A 259 -10.65 24.33 -5.95
C HIS A 259 -12.07 24.20 -5.39
N HIS A 260 -13.05 24.31 -6.29
CA HIS A 260 -14.45 23.98 -6.00
C HIS A 260 -14.99 22.93 -6.98
N TRP A 261 -15.90 22.13 -6.52
CA TRP A 261 -16.60 21.17 -7.34
C TRP A 261 -17.66 21.86 -8.20
N ALA A 262 -17.56 21.74 -9.50
CA ALA A 262 -18.55 22.25 -10.47
C ALA A 262 -19.48 21.10 -10.90
N PRO A 263 -20.68 20.98 -10.32
CA PRO A 263 -21.56 19.81 -10.50
C PRO A 263 -22.04 19.66 -11.97
N GLU A 264 -22.27 20.77 -12.66
CA GLU A 264 -22.68 20.78 -14.07
C GLU A 264 -21.62 20.15 -15.00
N GLN A 265 -20.34 20.41 -14.70
CA GLN A 265 -19.20 19.90 -15.46
C GLN A 265 -18.69 18.57 -14.93
N ARG A 266 -19.06 18.24 -13.67
CA ARG A 266 -18.52 17.12 -12.89
C ARG A 266 -16.99 17.19 -12.80
N GLU A 267 -16.46 18.39 -12.50
CA GLU A 267 -15.04 18.67 -12.43
C GLU A 267 -14.70 19.49 -11.18
N TRP A 268 -13.48 19.30 -10.69
CA TRP A 268 -12.87 20.21 -9.74
C TRP A 268 -12.23 21.38 -10.49
N VAL A 269 -12.70 22.59 -10.25
CA VAL A 269 -12.27 23.81 -10.93
C VAL A 269 -11.44 24.63 -9.96
N LYS A 270 -10.26 25.06 -10.41
CA LYS A 270 -9.38 25.93 -9.64
C LYS A 270 -10.03 27.29 -9.43
N ASP A 271 -10.06 27.77 -8.19
CA ASP A 271 -10.55 29.11 -7.89
C ASP A 271 -9.62 30.15 -8.52
N PRO A 272 -10.17 31.25 -9.06
CA PRO A 272 -9.35 32.35 -9.52
C PRO A 272 -8.50 32.87 -8.34
N ALA A 273 -7.19 33.05 -8.58
CA ALA A 273 -6.33 33.62 -7.58
C ALA A 273 -6.97 34.91 -7.05
N ARG A 274 -7.21 35.00 -5.73
CA ARG A 274 -7.62 36.28 -5.15
C ARG A 274 -6.48 37.25 -5.42
N VAL A 275 -6.73 38.20 -6.30
CA VAL A 275 -5.84 39.35 -6.49
C VAL A 275 -5.92 40.11 -5.17
N MET A 276 -4.87 39.97 -4.32
CA MET A 276 -4.69 40.82 -3.14
C MET A 276 -4.11 42.17 -3.55
#